data_76fe9de3c308ac96cf381951742c58c5
#
_entry.id   76fe9de3c308ac96cf381951742c58c5
#
_cell.length_a   1.000
_cell.length_b   1.000
_cell.length_c   1.000
_cell.angle_alpha   90.00
_cell.angle_beta   90.00
_cell.angle_gamma   90.00
#
_symmetry.space_group_name_H-M   'P 1'
#
loop_
_entity.id
_entity.type
_entity.pdbx_description
1 polymer ?
#
loop_
_entity_poly.entity_id
_entity_poly.type
_entity_poly.pdbx_seq_one_letter_code
_entity_poly.pdbx_strand_id
1 'polypeptide(L)'
;IEVETLYRLQDAGGFADVVRDQIPEPTKLASWWSYRAKDFRKSNRGLRLDHLWTSPGLTPAVVKGSARILDTVREWERPSDHAPVVMDLDV
;
A
#
# COMPACT_ATOMS: atom_id res chain seq x y z
N ILE A 1 12.43 0.98 -10.27
CA ILE A 1 12.89 -0.05 -9.33
C ILE A 1 12.43 -1.40 -9.81
N GLU A 2 13.33 -2.33 -9.87
CA GLU A 2 13.00 -3.69 -10.19
C GLU A 2 12.34 -4.37 -9.00
N VAL A 3 11.28 -5.14 -9.27
CA VAL A 3 10.54 -5.87 -8.25
C VAL A 3 11.45 -6.84 -7.50
N GLU A 4 12.38 -7.48 -8.22
CA GLU A 4 13.33 -8.39 -7.60
C GLU A 4 14.23 -7.71 -6.58
N THR A 5 14.70 -6.49 -6.87
CA THR A 5 15.51 -5.70 -5.93
C THR A 5 14.71 -5.35 -4.68
N LEU A 6 13.43 -5.03 -4.84
CA LEU A 6 12.54 -4.75 -3.72
C LEU A 6 12.40 -5.97 -2.81
N TYR A 7 12.19 -7.15 -3.38
CA TYR A 7 12.09 -8.40 -2.62
C TYR A 7 13.39 -8.74 -1.90
N ARG A 8 14.53 -8.50 -2.52
CA ARG A 8 15.84 -8.72 -1.87
C ARG A 8 16.02 -7.82 -0.66
N LEU A 9 15.62 -6.57 -0.76
CA LEU A 9 15.68 -5.64 0.37
C LEU A 9 14.76 -6.10 1.49
N GLN A 10 13.56 -6.53 1.18
CA GLN A 10 12.61 -7.03 2.14
C GLN A 10 13.16 -8.25 2.88
N ASP A 11 13.70 -9.22 2.16
CA ASP A 11 14.27 -10.43 2.74
C ASP A 11 15.49 -10.13 3.60
N ALA A 12 16.40 -9.26 3.11
CA ALA A 12 17.62 -8.93 3.83
C ALA A 12 17.36 -8.27 5.19
N GLY A 13 16.31 -7.45 5.27
CA GLY A 13 15.91 -6.79 6.52
C GLY A 13 14.90 -7.57 7.36
N GLY A 14 14.36 -8.65 6.83
CA GLY A 14 13.26 -9.36 7.49
C GLY A 14 12.00 -8.52 7.59
N PHE A 15 11.82 -7.55 6.69
CA PHE A 15 10.66 -6.66 6.72
C PHE A 15 9.37 -7.37 6.35
N ALA A 16 8.31 -7.09 7.11
CA ALA A 16 6.97 -7.57 6.80
C ALA A 16 6.22 -6.55 5.93
N ASP A 17 5.61 -7.03 4.86
CA ASP A 17 4.72 -6.23 4.01
C ASP A 17 3.33 -6.21 4.66
N VAL A 18 3.13 -5.27 5.57
CA VAL A 18 1.95 -5.23 6.44
C VAL A 18 0.66 -5.11 5.65
N VAL A 19 0.65 -4.29 4.61
CA VAL A 19 -0.57 -4.05 3.84
C VAL A 19 -1.00 -5.32 3.10
N ARG A 20 -0.06 -5.99 2.44
CA ARG A 20 -0.37 -7.23 1.71
C ARG A 20 -0.70 -8.38 2.66
N ASP A 21 -0.10 -8.41 3.86
CA ASP A 21 -0.41 -9.42 4.87
C ASP A 21 -1.85 -9.31 5.37
N GLN A 22 -2.37 -8.09 5.49
CA GLN A 22 -3.75 -7.86 5.93
C GLN A 22 -4.75 -7.86 4.77
N ILE A 23 -4.30 -7.52 3.57
CA ILE A 23 -5.13 -7.52 2.35
C ILE A 23 -4.47 -8.45 1.34
N PRO A 24 -4.66 -9.78 1.47
CA PRO A 24 -3.93 -10.75 0.65
C PRO A 24 -4.44 -10.78 -0.80
N GLU A 25 -3.62 -11.36 -1.67
CA GLU A 25 -4.07 -11.65 -3.02
C GLU A 25 -5.27 -12.60 -3.00
N PRO A 26 -6.20 -12.51 -3.96
CA PRO A 26 -6.11 -11.74 -5.20
C PRO A 26 -6.65 -10.31 -5.11
N THR A 27 -6.89 -9.78 -3.92
CA THR A 27 -7.41 -8.42 -3.77
C THR A 27 -6.45 -7.42 -4.40
N LYS A 28 -6.96 -6.56 -5.28
CA LYS A 28 -6.17 -5.53 -5.93
C LYS A 28 -5.74 -4.49 -4.91
N LEU A 29 -4.43 -4.24 -4.83
CA LEU A 29 -3.87 -3.15 -4.05
C LEU A 29 -3.27 -2.11 -4.98
N ALA A 30 -3.75 -0.88 -4.90
CA ALA A 30 -3.21 0.22 -5.68
C ALA A 30 -3.18 1.47 -4.82
N SER A 31 -2.07 2.18 -4.87
CA SER A 31 -1.88 3.45 -4.17
C SER A 31 -1.65 4.61 -5.13
N TRP A 32 -1.58 4.32 -6.41
CA TRP A 32 -1.32 5.31 -7.44
C TRP A 32 -2.18 5.03 -8.68
N TRP A 33 -2.75 6.07 -9.25
CA TRP A 33 -3.46 6.02 -10.52
C TRP A 33 -3.07 7.24 -11.35
N SER A 34 -2.89 7.03 -12.64
CA SER A 34 -2.61 8.14 -13.55
C SER A 34 -3.76 9.14 -13.55
N TYR A 35 -3.45 10.44 -13.62
CA TYR A 35 -4.45 11.47 -13.84
C TYR A 35 -5.21 11.30 -15.15
N ARG A 36 -4.66 10.58 -16.10
CA ARG A 36 -5.31 10.29 -17.38
C ARG A 36 -6.49 9.34 -17.22
N ALA A 37 -6.56 8.60 -16.11
CA ALA A 37 -7.70 7.76 -15.81
C ALA A 37 -8.80 8.63 -15.19
N LYS A 38 -9.77 9.06 -16.00
CA LYS A 38 -10.87 9.94 -15.55
C LYS A 38 -11.71 9.30 -14.44
N ASP A 39 -11.87 7.98 -14.52
CA ASP A 39 -12.52 7.21 -13.46
C ASP A 39 -11.56 6.12 -13.03
N PHE A 40 -10.74 6.41 -12.01
CA PHE A 40 -9.70 5.51 -11.55
C PHE A 40 -10.26 4.20 -10.98
N ARG A 41 -11.43 4.24 -10.35
CA ARG A 41 -12.06 3.05 -9.79
C ARG A 41 -12.55 2.09 -10.88
N LYS A 42 -13.15 2.66 -11.91
CA LYS A 42 -13.71 1.89 -13.02
C LYS A 42 -12.65 1.27 -13.90
N SER A 43 -11.57 2.01 -14.17
CA SER A 43 -10.48 1.52 -15.00
C SER A 43 -9.68 0.41 -14.32
N ASN A 44 -9.60 0.44 -13.00
CA ASN A 44 -8.83 -0.49 -12.17
C ASN A 44 -7.40 -0.71 -12.68
N ARG A 45 -6.76 0.34 -13.18
CA ARG A 45 -5.40 0.31 -13.72
C ARG A 45 -4.38 0.92 -12.77
N GLY A 46 -4.72 1.01 -11.49
CA GLY A 46 -3.81 1.51 -10.49
C GLY A 46 -2.63 0.59 -10.25
N LEU A 47 -1.54 1.16 -9.76
CA LEU A 47 -0.32 0.46 -9.41
C LEU A 47 -0.02 0.62 -7.93
N ARG A 48 0.59 -0.40 -7.34
CA ARG A 48 1.04 -0.34 -5.96
C ARG A 48 2.45 0.23 -5.92
N LEU A 49 2.55 1.57 -5.81
CA LEU A 49 3.83 2.28 -5.77
C LEU A 49 4.29 2.60 -4.34
N ASP A 50 3.35 2.65 -3.39
CA ASP A 50 3.63 3.00 -2.00
C ASP A 50 3.50 1.77 -1.12
N HIS A 51 4.48 1.56 -0.25
CA HIS A 51 4.58 0.38 0.60
C HIS A 51 4.79 0.78 2.06
N LEU A 52 4.24 0.00 2.99
CA LEU A 52 4.53 0.09 4.41
C LEU A 52 5.08 -1.25 4.86
N TRP A 53 6.31 -1.24 5.36
CA TRP A 53 6.98 -2.41 5.89
C TRP A 53 7.32 -2.19 7.36
N THR A 54 7.26 -3.26 8.14
CA THR A 54 7.69 -3.21 9.53
C THR A 54 8.89 -4.14 9.74
N SER A 55 9.80 -3.71 10.62
CA SER A 55 10.89 -4.57 11.07
C SER A 55 10.33 -5.70 11.95
N PRO A 56 11.08 -6.82 12.13
CA PRO A 56 10.61 -7.92 12.97
C PRO A 56 10.25 -7.50 14.40
N GLY A 57 10.96 -6.51 14.96
CA GLY A 57 10.68 -6.02 16.32
C GLY A 57 9.39 -5.19 16.42
N LEU A 58 8.95 -4.58 15.31
CA LEU A 58 7.77 -3.72 15.30
C LEU A 58 6.52 -4.45 14.79
N THR A 59 6.68 -5.50 14.00
CA THR A 59 5.55 -6.23 13.41
C THR A 59 4.49 -6.65 14.43
N PRO A 60 4.84 -7.13 15.64
CA PRO A 60 3.82 -7.49 16.64
C PRO A 60 2.95 -6.32 17.12
N ALA A 61 3.42 -5.07 16.96
CA ALA A 61 2.68 -3.88 17.36
C ALA A 61 1.65 -3.41 16.34
N VAL A 62 1.62 -4.01 15.16
CA VAL A 62 0.67 -3.65 14.11
C VAL A 62 -0.74 -4.09 14.52
N VAL A 63 -1.68 -3.14 14.51
CA VAL A 63 -3.08 -3.44 14.84
C VAL A 63 -3.71 -4.25 13.72
N LYS A 64 -4.26 -5.40 14.06
CA LYS A 64 -4.87 -6.31 13.11
C LYS A 64 -6.05 -5.66 12.40
N GLY A 65 -6.08 -5.73 11.08
CA GLY A 65 -7.16 -5.14 10.27
C GLY A 65 -7.05 -3.64 10.06
N SER A 66 -5.95 -2.99 10.50
CA SER A 66 -5.78 -1.54 10.40
C SER A 66 -5.18 -1.07 9.07
N ALA A 67 -4.50 -1.95 8.33
CA ALA A 67 -3.86 -1.56 7.07
C ALA A 67 -4.90 -1.28 6.00
N ARG A 68 -4.80 -0.11 5.37
CA ARG A 68 -5.77 0.32 4.36
C ARG A 68 -5.18 1.36 3.43
N ILE A 69 -5.80 1.50 2.27
CA ILE A 69 -5.49 2.56 1.31
C ILE A 69 -6.66 3.52 1.28
N LEU A 70 -6.40 4.80 1.57
CA LEU A 70 -7.44 5.83 1.60
C LEU A 70 -7.68 6.36 0.19
N ASP A 71 -8.22 5.53 -0.68
CA ASP A 71 -8.42 5.87 -2.09
C ASP A 71 -9.50 6.92 -2.33
N THR A 72 -10.37 7.17 -1.35
CA THR A 72 -11.38 8.22 -1.44
C THR A 72 -10.80 9.62 -1.63
N VAL A 73 -9.56 9.86 -1.18
CA VAL A 73 -8.92 11.17 -1.40
C VAL A 73 -8.67 11.46 -2.88
N ARG A 74 -8.66 10.46 -3.75
CA ARG A 74 -8.57 10.64 -5.20
C ARG A 74 -9.83 11.30 -5.78
N GLU A 75 -10.93 11.32 -5.03
CA GLU A 75 -12.18 11.96 -5.43
C GLU A 75 -12.27 13.41 -4.97
N TRP A 76 -11.28 13.89 -4.19
CA TRP A 76 -11.25 15.27 -3.74
C TRP A 76 -10.95 16.21 -4.90
N GLU A 77 -11.35 17.47 -4.75
CA GLU A 77 -10.94 18.51 -5.67
C GLU A 77 -9.41 18.65 -5.62
N ARG A 78 -8.76 18.62 -6.80
CA ARG A 78 -7.30 18.65 -6.94
C ARG A 78 -6.60 17.53 -6.16
N PRO A 79 -6.96 16.27 -6.36
CA PRO A 79 -6.33 15.18 -5.62
C PRO A 79 -4.90 14.93 -6.05
N SER A 80 -4.08 14.32 -5.16
CA SER A 80 -2.83 13.71 -5.55
C SER A 80 -3.09 12.52 -6.48
N ASP A 81 -2.11 12.14 -7.30
CA ASP A 81 -2.14 10.89 -8.06
C ASP A 81 -1.87 9.66 -7.18
N HIS A 82 -1.44 9.87 -5.93
CA HIS A 82 -1.30 8.82 -4.93
C HIS A 82 -2.45 8.87 -3.92
N ALA A 83 -2.78 7.71 -3.37
CA ALA A 83 -3.67 7.59 -2.22
C ALA A 83 -2.83 7.21 -0.98
N PRO A 84 -3.13 7.77 0.21
CA PRO A 84 -2.41 7.41 1.42
C PRO A 84 -2.54 5.94 1.76
N VAL A 85 -1.42 5.33 2.17
CA VAL A 85 -1.37 3.98 2.71
C VAL A 85 -1.17 4.12 4.22
N VAL A 86 -2.05 3.53 5.01
CA VAL A 86 -2.02 3.72 6.46
C VAL A 86 -2.14 2.41 7.21
N MET A 87 -1.56 2.37 8.40
CA MET A 87 -1.75 1.30 9.38
C MET A 87 -1.67 1.90 10.77
N ASP A 88 -2.24 1.22 11.75
CA ASP A 88 -2.17 1.62 13.15
C ASP A 88 -1.17 0.75 13.89
N LEU A 89 -0.45 1.36 14.83
CA LEU A 89 0.50 0.68 15.69
C LEU A 89 0.06 0.88 17.15
N ASP A 90 0.12 -0.20 17.91
CA ASP A 90 -0.11 -0.18 19.35
C ASP A 90 1.26 -0.20 20.05
N VAL A 91 1.80 0.98 20.31
CA VAL A 91 3.12 1.16 20.90
C VAL A 91 3.08 1.85 22.25
#